data_b7acdcfa27d5772cb8899516f7ede918
#
_entry.id   b7acdcfa27d5772cb8899516f7ede918
#
_cell.length_a   1.000
_cell.length_b   1.000
_cell.length_c   1.000
_cell.angle_alpha   90.00
_cell.angle_beta   90.00
_cell.angle_gamma   90.00
#
_symmetry.space_group_name_H-M   'P 1'
#
loop_
_entity.id
_entity.type
_entity.pdbx_description
1 polymer ?
#
loop_
_entity_poly.entity_id
_entity_poly.type
_entity_poly.pdbx_seq_one_letter_code
_entity_poly.pdbx_strand_id
1 'polypeptide(L)'
;GSMRKADKERLAIEAAKLFVDMEKTSNASIALVEFSNKVVSSGLLDTSQQENKNQLKEVLDGVRYSAPAHTDTGAGLLEAVSVLDGSDVRNEKVIILFTDGKTDIDAGTPNRTIEDSLNDVNTAIQEAAQKGYKIYCIGLNADGKVDEEMLRNIAASTDGQYKIATDVNDLPDFFNSIFAQIDKSEKQNIDEFDADGNYHEMHFTIDNSSVMEANIVILSSMQIEDICLTDPSGTEVDIQENARVEFNNSAKYSLLKLFTPDVGEWSIKVKGVTGDHIKVNLIYNYDIDLIVEVENTVVVKGKKINLQVYLYSRGEKITDKAIYQNMSGYLTIQNKNSQEQ
;
A
#
# COMPACT_ATOMS: atom_id res chain seq x y z
N GLY A 1 -4.45 -21.98 -11.45
CA GLY A 1 -5.58 -22.26 -10.70
C GLY A 1 -6.81 -21.41 -10.91
N SER A 2 -7.46 -21.12 -9.80
CA SER A 2 -8.63 -20.27 -9.67
C SER A 2 -8.38 -18.88 -10.27
N MET A 3 -7.26 -18.24 -9.96
CA MET A 3 -6.83 -16.94 -10.51
C MET A 3 -6.94 -16.85 -12.04
N ARG A 4 -6.63 -17.94 -12.78
CA ARG A 4 -6.76 -17.94 -14.25
C ARG A 4 -8.21 -17.70 -14.74
N LYS A 5 -9.20 -18.02 -13.90
CA LYS A 5 -10.62 -17.81 -14.22
C LYS A 5 -11.12 -16.49 -13.63
N ALA A 6 -10.70 -16.16 -12.43
CA ALA A 6 -11.15 -15.00 -11.67
C ALA A 6 -10.49 -13.70 -12.15
N ASP A 7 -9.23 -13.75 -12.55
CA ASP A 7 -8.43 -12.60 -12.99
C ASP A 7 -7.78 -12.87 -14.37
N LYS A 8 -8.59 -12.90 -15.41
CA LYS A 8 -8.12 -13.17 -16.78
C LYS A 8 -7.20 -12.07 -17.31
N GLU A 9 -7.46 -10.84 -16.90
CA GLU A 9 -6.72 -9.66 -17.34
C GLU A 9 -5.53 -9.32 -16.45
N ARG A 10 -5.27 -10.16 -15.43
CA ARG A 10 -4.14 -10.02 -14.49
C ARG A 10 -4.17 -8.70 -13.71
N LEU A 11 -5.34 -8.20 -13.37
CA LEU A 11 -5.50 -6.95 -12.62
C LEU A 11 -4.85 -7.01 -11.22
N ALA A 12 -4.79 -8.20 -10.60
CA ALA A 12 -4.05 -8.38 -9.36
C ALA A 12 -2.53 -8.10 -9.53
N ILE A 13 -1.97 -8.51 -10.67
CA ILE A 13 -0.58 -8.24 -11.00
C ILE A 13 -0.36 -6.76 -11.27
N GLU A 14 -1.25 -6.12 -12.03
CA GLU A 14 -1.17 -4.69 -12.30
C GLU A 14 -1.36 -3.86 -11.02
N ALA A 15 -2.25 -4.26 -10.12
CA ALA A 15 -2.42 -3.64 -8.82
C ALA A 15 -1.16 -3.79 -7.93
N ALA A 16 -0.51 -4.94 -7.96
CA ALA A 16 0.75 -5.14 -7.25
C ALA A 16 1.91 -4.31 -7.86
N LYS A 17 1.96 -4.16 -9.18
CA LYS A 17 2.92 -3.27 -9.84
C LYS A 17 2.69 -1.81 -9.47
N LEU A 18 1.42 -1.37 -9.46
CA LEU A 18 1.06 -0.03 -9.00
C LEU A 18 1.56 0.21 -7.56
N PHE A 19 1.37 -0.78 -6.66
CA PHE A 19 1.88 -0.70 -5.29
C PHE A 19 3.42 -0.50 -5.28
N VAL A 20 4.16 -1.26 -6.09
CA VAL A 20 5.63 -1.10 -6.22
C VAL A 20 5.99 0.28 -6.75
N ASP A 21 5.26 0.79 -7.76
CA ASP A 21 5.52 2.11 -8.34
C ASP A 21 5.18 3.24 -7.37
N MET A 22 4.13 3.08 -6.54
CA MET A 22 3.74 4.07 -5.53
C MET A 22 4.73 4.17 -4.39
N GLU A 23 5.52 3.13 -4.12
CA GLU A 23 6.46 3.12 -3.01
C GLU A 23 7.50 4.23 -3.16
N LYS A 24 7.82 4.87 -2.03
CA LYS A 24 8.74 6.01 -1.97
C LYS A 24 10.14 5.63 -2.44
N THR A 25 10.87 6.65 -2.86
CA THR A 25 12.28 6.55 -3.21
C THR A 25 13.20 6.47 -1.97
N SER A 26 12.67 6.43 -0.74
CA SER A 26 13.50 6.43 0.47
C SER A 26 13.06 5.39 1.49
N ASN A 27 14.00 4.50 1.83
CA ASN A 27 13.95 3.58 2.99
C ASN A 27 12.85 2.51 3.00
N ALA A 28 12.26 2.16 1.86
CA ALA A 28 11.37 1.02 1.77
C ALA A 28 12.05 -0.15 1.07
N SER A 29 11.63 -1.37 1.41
CA SER A 29 12.05 -2.59 0.74
C SER A 29 10.85 -3.49 0.57
N ILE A 30 10.72 -4.09 -0.61
CA ILE A 30 9.64 -5.01 -0.96
C ILE A 30 10.22 -6.37 -1.26
N ALA A 31 9.55 -7.42 -0.81
CA ALA A 31 9.74 -8.78 -1.28
C ALA A 31 8.44 -9.32 -1.86
N LEU A 32 8.54 -10.12 -2.89
CA LEU A 32 7.42 -10.86 -3.47
C LEU A 32 7.55 -12.33 -3.08
N VAL A 33 6.47 -12.89 -2.54
CA VAL A 33 6.36 -14.30 -2.19
C VAL A 33 5.22 -14.91 -3.00
N GLU A 34 5.56 -15.69 -4.00
CA GLU A 34 4.61 -16.51 -4.77
C GLU A 34 4.43 -17.85 -4.06
N PHE A 35 3.19 -18.23 -3.79
CA PHE A 35 2.86 -19.48 -3.14
C PHE A 35 1.79 -20.25 -3.90
N SER A 36 2.00 -21.56 -3.96
CA SER A 36 1.07 -22.54 -4.54
C SER A 36 1.36 -23.90 -3.88
N ASN A 37 1.80 -24.91 -4.61
CA ASN A 37 2.43 -26.12 -4.09
C ASN A 37 3.92 -25.94 -3.82
N LYS A 38 4.47 -24.80 -4.16
CA LYS A 38 5.83 -24.34 -3.89
C LYS A 38 5.78 -22.88 -3.48
N VAL A 39 6.75 -22.50 -2.72
CA VAL A 39 6.96 -21.10 -2.34
C VAL A 39 8.23 -20.60 -3.01
N VAL A 40 8.16 -19.43 -3.62
CA VAL A 40 9.28 -18.74 -4.25
C VAL A 40 9.29 -17.30 -3.76
N SER A 41 10.45 -16.85 -3.27
CA SER A 41 10.64 -15.48 -2.79
C SER A 41 11.66 -14.74 -3.67
N SER A 42 11.42 -13.46 -3.91
CA SER A 42 12.40 -12.57 -4.55
C SER A 42 13.53 -12.15 -3.60
N GLY A 43 13.36 -12.37 -2.29
CA GLY A 43 14.10 -11.65 -1.27
C GLY A 43 13.69 -10.18 -1.19
N LEU A 44 14.17 -9.47 -0.14
CA LEU A 44 13.92 -8.04 0.04
C LEU A 44 14.78 -7.22 -0.92
N LEU A 45 14.14 -6.32 -1.66
CA LEU A 45 14.77 -5.41 -2.61
C LEU A 45 14.47 -3.96 -2.18
N ASP A 46 15.51 -3.15 -2.07
CA ASP A 46 15.42 -1.71 -1.75
C ASP A 46 14.76 -0.96 -2.91
N THR A 47 13.56 -0.42 -2.66
CA THR A 47 12.76 0.29 -3.68
C THR A 47 13.21 1.72 -3.93
N SER A 48 14.21 2.24 -3.20
CA SER A 48 14.88 3.49 -3.55
C SER A 48 15.64 3.40 -4.89
N GLN A 49 15.93 2.17 -5.33
CA GLN A 49 16.63 1.89 -6.59
C GLN A 49 15.62 1.50 -7.67
N GLN A 50 15.53 2.29 -8.74
CA GLN A 50 14.62 2.04 -9.87
C GLN A 50 14.84 0.65 -10.51
N GLU A 51 16.07 0.17 -10.54
CA GLU A 51 16.42 -1.16 -11.05
C GLU A 51 15.72 -2.27 -10.23
N ASN A 52 15.68 -2.13 -8.89
CA ASN A 52 14.99 -3.06 -8.00
C ASN A 52 13.46 -3.03 -8.21
N LYS A 53 12.87 -1.84 -8.41
CA LYS A 53 11.45 -1.73 -8.78
C LYS A 53 11.16 -2.44 -10.09
N ASN A 54 12.03 -2.27 -11.09
CA ASN A 54 11.90 -2.96 -12.38
C ASN A 54 12.02 -4.48 -12.21
N GLN A 55 12.97 -4.95 -11.40
CA GLN A 55 13.12 -6.38 -11.09
C GLN A 55 11.87 -6.95 -10.41
N LEU A 56 11.28 -6.23 -9.43
CA LEU A 56 10.02 -6.64 -8.79
C LEU A 56 8.87 -6.74 -9.81
N LYS A 57 8.77 -5.77 -10.73
CA LYS A 57 7.76 -5.80 -11.80
C LYS A 57 7.98 -6.95 -12.77
N GLU A 58 9.23 -7.28 -13.11
CA GLU A 58 9.56 -8.46 -13.92
C GLU A 58 9.18 -9.78 -13.23
N VAL A 59 9.40 -9.90 -11.91
CA VAL A 59 8.95 -11.05 -11.12
C VAL A 59 7.43 -11.16 -11.18
N LEU A 60 6.69 -10.06 -11.00
CA LEU A 60 5.24 -10.01 -11.11
C LEU A 60 4.76 -10.43 -12.51
N ASP A 61 5.41 -9.96 -13.56
CA ASP A 61 5.12 -10.38 -14.94
C ASP A 61 5.40 -11.88 -15.16
N GLY A 62 6.37 -12.40 -14.46
CA GLY A 62 6.75 -13.82 -14.46
C GLY A 62 5.72 -14.74 -13.82
N VAL A 63 4.88 -14.26 -12.89
CA VAL A 63 3.85 -15.06 -12.21
C VAL A 63 2.93 -15.74 -13.22
N ARG A 64 2.73 -17.04 -13.10
CA ARG A 64 1.87 -17.82 -14.00
C ARG A 64 0.69 -18.42 -13.24
N TYR A 65 -0.52 -18.10 -13.68
CA TYR A 65 -1.74 -18.73 -13.18
C TYR A 65 -1.86 -20.15 -13.73
N SER A 66 -1.10 -21.10 -13.15
CA SER A 66 -0.99 -22.47 -13.62
C SER A 66 -2.05 -23.41 -13.02
N ALA A 67 -2.24 -24.57 -13.65
CA ALA A 67 -3.02 -25.68 -13.10
C ALA A 67 -2.06 -26.91 -12.97
N PRO A 68 -2.26 -27.79 -11.95
CA PRO A 68 -3.28 -27.75 -10.91
C PRO A 68 -3.04 -26.62 -9.92
N ALA A 69 -4.14 -26.11 -9.36
CA ALA A 69 -4.09 -25.01 -8.39
C ALA A 69 -4.04 -25.63 -7.00
N HIS A 70 -2.92 -25.42 -6.35
CA HIS A 70 -2.77 -25.63 -4.92
C HIS A 70 -2.61 -24.25 -4.28
N THR A 71 -3.04 -24.12 -3.04
CA THR A 71 -2.99 -22.87 -2.29
C THR A 71 -2.48 -23.18 -0.89
N ASP A 72 -1.17 -23.28 -0.73
CA ASP A 72 -0.53 -23.46 0.57
C ASP A 72 -0.31 -22.11 1.25
N THR A 73 -1.38 -21.56 1.80
CA THR A 73 -1.38 -20.24 2.46
C THR A 73 -0.40 -20.20 3.63
N GLY A 74 -0.31 -21.29 4.40
CA GLY A 74 0.58 -21.37 5.56
C GLY A 74 2.04 -21.27 5.17
N ALA A 75 2.46 -22.04 4.16
CA ALA A 75 3.84 -21.97 3.66
C ALA A 75 4.18 -20.58 3.12
N GLY A 76 3.25 -19.94 2.40
CA GLY A 76 3.43 -18.57 1.91
C GLY A 76 3.60 -17.54 3.02
N LEU A 77 2.78 -17.62 4.06
CA LEU A 77 2.87 -16.71 5.22
C LEU A 77 4.14 -16.92 6.04
N LEU A 78 4.53 -18.17 6.30
CA LEU A 78 5.80 -18.47 7.01
C LEU A 78 7.01 -17.92 6.25
N GLU A 79 7.04 -18.09 4.94
CA GLU A 79 8.11 -17.51 4.12
C GLU A 79 8.11 -15.98 4.21
N ALA A 80 6.95 -15.33 4.14
CA ALA A 80 6.86 -13.89 4.25
C ALA A 80 7.38 -13.39 5.62
N VAL A 81 7.03 -14.06 6.71
CA VAL A 81 7.57 -13.76 8.05
C VAL A 81 9.08 -13.96 8.08
N SER A 82 9.59 -15.07 7.52
CA SER A 82 11.02 -15.38 7.46
C SER A 82 11.82 -14.33 6.68
N VAL A 83 11.29 -13.85 5.56
CA VAL A 83 11.90 -12.78 4.77
C VAL A 83 12.01 -11.48 5.57
N LEU A 84 10.95 -11.12 6.31
CA LEU A 84 10.97 -9.94 7.16
C LEU A 84 11.92 -10.08 8.36
N ASP A 85 12.07 -11.29 8.89
CA ASP A 85 13.02 -11.58 9.98
C ASP A 85 14.48 -11.42 9.56
N GLY A 86 14.78 -11.76 8.32
CA GLY A 86 16.11 -11.58 7.73
C GLY A 86 16.50 -10.13 7.49
N SER A 87 15.61 -9.17 7.76
CA SER A 87 15.85 -7.74 7.55
C SER A 87 16.21 -7.02 8.84
N ASP A 88 17.36 -6.33 8.84
CA ASP A 88 17.79 -5.44 9.94
C ASP A 88 17.11 -4.06 9.91
N VAL A 89 16.23 -3.81 8.94
CA VAL A 89 15.53 -2.54 8.77
C VAL A 89 14.58 -2.30 9.95
N ARG A 90 14.68 -1.12 10.58
CA ARG A 90 13.86 -0.72 11.74
C ARG A 90 12.47 -0.18 11.36
N ASN A 91 12.13 -0.18 10.08
CA ASN A 91 10.86 0.31 9.58
C ASN A 91 9.70 -0.59 10.00
N GLU A 92 8.49 -0.08 9.91
CA GLU A 92 7.27 -0.87 10.08
C GLU A 92 7.27 -2.03 9.07
N LYS A 93 7.10 -3.26 9.55
CA LYS A 93 7.11 -4.46 8.73
C LYS A 93 5.68 -4.93 8.52
N VAL A 94 5.29 -5.06 7.25
CA VAL A 94 3.94 -5.46 6.87
C VAL A 94 3.96 -6.58 5.84
N ILE A 95 2.92 -7.41 5.87
CA ILE A 95 2.65 -8.44 4.87
C ILE A 95 1.32 -8.10 4.22
N ILE A 96 1.25 -8.17 2.89
CA ILE A 96 0.01 -8.10 2.13
C ILE A 96 -0.25 -9.50 1.56
N LEU A 97 -1.24 -10.20 2.13
CA LEU A 97 -1.69 -11.49 1.62
C LEU A 97 -2.79 -11.26 0.58
N PHE A 98 -2.56 -11.72 -0.64
CA PHE A 98 -3.57 -11.76 -1.69
C PHE A 98 -3.91 -13.21 -2.07
N THR A 99 -5.19 -13.57 -2.10
CA THR A 99 -5.65 -14.90 -2.49
C THR A 99 -7.06 -14.86 -3.11
N ASP A 100 -7.36 -15.80 -4.00
CA ASP A 100 -8.68 -16.00 -4.60
C ASP A 100 -9.36 -17.31 -4.15
N GLY A 101 -8.81 -17.99 -3.15
CA GLY A 101 -9.31 -19.29 -2.74
C GLY A 101 -9.01 -19.65 -1.29
N LYS A 102 -9.53 -20.82 -0.91
CA LYS A 102 -9.19 -21.47 0.35
C LYS A 102 -7.84 -22.13 0.25
N THR A 103 -7.23 -22.39 1.40
CA THR A 103 -6.13 -23.34 1.50
C THR A 103 -6.55 -24.68 0.89
N ASP A 104 -5.78 -25.14 -0.08
CA ASP A 104 -6.02 -26.37 -0.84
C ASP A 104 -4.70 -27.10 -1.14
N ILE A 105 -4.56 -28.30 -0.59
CA ILE A 105 -3.40 -29.16 -0.75
C ILE A 105 -3.84 -30.44 -1.46
N ASP A 106 -3.19 -30.77 -2.58
CA ASP A 106 -3.49 -32.02 -3.28
C ASP A 106 -3.24 -33.24 -2.37
N ALA A 107 -4.19 -34.15 -2.36
CA ALA A 107 -4.08 -35.42 -1.61
C ALA A 107 -2.85 -36.26 -2.03
N GLY A 108 -2.27 -35.98 -3.20
CA GLY A 108 -1.03 -36.61 -3.67
C GLY A 108 0.25 -35.91 -3.22
N THR A 109 0.19 -34.80 -2.50
CA THR A 109 1.37 -34.08 -2.03
C THR A 109 2.01 -34.84 -0.87
N PRO A 110 3.25 -35.36 -1.03
CA PRO A 110 3.87 -36.13 0.04
C PRO A 110 4.10 -35.28 1.30
N ASN A 111 3.71 -35.81 2.47
CA ASN A 111 3.96 -35.22 3.79
C ASN A 111 3.42 -33.79 3.99
N ARG A 112 2.36 -33.42 3.27
CA ARG A 112 1.71 -32.11 3.42
C ARG A 112 0.19 -32.24 3.32
N THR A 113 -0.53 -31.74 4.30
CA THR A 113 -1.99 -31.74 4.36
C THR A 113 -2.54 -30.31 4.51
N ILE A 114 -3.85 -30.15 4.31
CA ILE A 114 -4.53 -28.89 4.60
C ILE A 114 -4.35 -28.50 6.06
N GLU A 115 -4.42 -29.47 6.98
CA GLU A 115 -4.24 -29.24 8.42
C GLU A 115 -2.83 -28.70 8.72
N ASP A 116 -1.79 -29.24 8.09
CA ASP A 116 -0.43 -28.72 8.23
C ASP A 116 -0.36 -27.25 7.77
N SER A 117 -0.95 -26.92 6.62
CA SER A 117 -0.98 -25.54 6.14
C SER A 117 -1.74 -24.61 7.08
N LEU A 118 -2.88 -25.03 7.65
CA LEU A 118 -3.62 -24.21 8.60
C LEU A 118 -2.87 -24.04 9.92
N ASN A 119 -2.13 -25.05 10.38
CA ASN A 119 -1.24 -24.92 11.53
C ASN A 119 -0.10 -23.93 11.27
N ASP A 120 0.44 -23.92 10.07
CA ASP A 120 1.45 -22.94 9.65
C ASP A 120 0.86 -21.52 9.56
N VAL A 121 -0.39 -21.35 9.11
CA VAL A 121 -1.10 -20.06 9.18
C VAL A 121 -1.14 -19.56 10.62
N ASN A 122 -1.54 -20.42 11.57
CA ASN A 122 -1.61 -20.05 12.99
C ASN A 122 -0.21 -19.70 13.54
N THR A 123 0.81 -20.44 13.16
CA THR A 123 2.21 -20.16 13.54
C THR A 123 2.66 -18.81 13.01
N ALA A 124 2.44 -18.54 11.72
CA ALA A 124 2.78 -17.26 11.10
C ALA A 124 2.06 -16.07 11.75
N ILE A 125 0.77 -16.22 12.09
CA ILE A 125 0.01 -15.21 12.84
C ILE A 125 0.65 -14.92 14.20
N GLN A 126 0.97 -15.98 14.96
CA GLN A 126 1.57 -15.83 16.29
C GLN A 126 2.94 -15.13 16.21
N GLU A 127 3.78 -15.54 15.28
CA GLU A 127 5.09 -14.94 15.07
C GLU A 127 4.98 -13.47 14.63
N ALA A 128 4.11 -13.18 13.64
CA ALA A 128 3.87 -11.83 13.18
C ALA A 128 3.38 -10.92 14.30
N ALA A 129 2.38 -11.36 15.08
CA ALA A 129 1.83 -10.60 16.21
C ALA A 129 2.87 -10.35 17.31
N GLN A 130 3.68 -11.35 17.67
CA GLN A 130 4.75 -11.21 18.67
C GLN A 130 5.82 -10.19 18.24
N LYS A 131 6.10 -10.12 16.94
CA LYS A 131 7.09 -9.21 16.35
C LYS A 131 6.50 -7.84 15.96
N GLY A 132 5.19 -7.66 16.09
CA GLY A 132 4.47 -6.45 15.69
C GLY A 132 4.34 -6.28 14.18
N TYR A 133 4.43 -7.35 13.40
CA TYR A 133 4.19 -7.32 11.96
C TYR A 133 2.69 -7.35 11.69
N LYS A 134 2.23 -6.43 10.85
CA LYS A 134 0.82 -6.38 10.44
C LYS A 134 0.60 -7.19 9.17
N ILE A 135 -0.51 -7.93 9.11
CA ILE A 135 -0.89 -8.67 7.91
C ILE A 135 -2.19 -8.08 7.37
N TYR A 136 -2.10 -7.46 6.19
CA TYR A 136 -3.25 -7.01 5.42
C TYR A 136 -3.69 -8.13 4.47
N CYS A 137 -5.00 -8.37 4.38
CA CYS A 137 -5.51 -9.45 3.55
C CYS A 137 -6.44 -8.92 2.46
N ILE A 138 -6.22 -9.35 1.22
CA ILE A 138 -7.11 -9.10 0.08
C ILE A 138 -7.59 -10.45 -0.44
N GLY A 139 -8.90 -10.69 -0.41
CA GLY A 139 -9.54 -11.84 -1.01
C GLY A 139 -10.28 -11.48 -2.30
N LEU A 140 -9.99 -12.14 -3.42
CA LEU A 140 -10.80 -12.03 -4.64
C LEU A 140 -11.85 -13.14 -4.65
N ASN A 141 -13.07 -12.81 -4.25
CA ASN A 141 -14.17 -13.76 -4.06
C ASN A 141 -15.15 -13.79 -5.24
N ALA A 142 -14.63 -13.80 -6.47
CA ALA A 142 -15.43 -13.83 -7.68
C ALA A 142 -16.27 -15.11 -7.86
N ASP A 143 -15.88 -16.23 -7.25
CA ASP A 143 -16.55 -17.53 -7.36
C ASP A 143 -17.07 -18.09 -6.02
N GLY A 144 -17.04 -17.30 -4.95
CA GLY A 144 -17.56 -17.66 -3.64
C GLY A 144 -16.66 -18.64 -2.85
N LYS A 145 -15.38 -18.79 -3.22
CA LYS A 145 -14.49 -19.80 -2.63
C LYS A 145 -13.46 -19.25 -1.64
N VAL A 146 -13.33 -17.95 -1.49
CA VAL A 146 -12.42 -17.35 -0.51
C VAL A 146 -12.84 -17.72 0.90
N ASP A 147 -11.88 -18.06 1.74
CA ASP A 147 -12.08 -18.23 3.17
C ASP A 147 -12.02 -16.88 3.89
N GLU A 148 -13.14 -16.16 3.85
CA GLU A 148 -13.23 -14.82 4.43
C GLU A 148 -12.99 -14.84 5.94
N GLU A 149 -13.43 -15.90 6.64
CA GLU A 149 -13.21 -16.04 8.08
C GLU A 149 -11.72 -16.17 8.42
N MET A 150 -10.99 -16.97 7.64
CA MET A 150 -9.53 -17.09 7.77
C MET A 150 -8.84 -15.75 7.54
N LEU A 151 -9.17 -15.03 6.46
CA LEU A 151 -8.56 -13.73 6.15
C LEU A 151 -8.84 -12.68 7.23
N ARG A 152 -10.09 -12.64 7.73
CA ARG A 152 -10.47 -11.77 8.84
C ARG A 152 -9.68 -12.09 10.11
N ASN A 153 -9.53 -13.37 10.45
CA ASN A 153 -8.78 -13.79 11.62
C ASN A 153 -7.30 -13.44 11.53
N ILE A 154 -6.67 -13.67 10.36
CA ILE A 154 -5.27 -13.29 10.11
C ILE A 154 -5.08 -11.79 10.35
N ALA A 155 -5.90 -10.95 9.70
CA ALA A 155 -5.80 -9.51 9.79
C ALA A 155 -6.06 -9.01 11.23
N ALA A 156 -7.14 -9.45 11.86
CA ALA A 156 -7.50 -9.02 13.22
C ALA A 156 -6.46 -9.42 14.27
N SER A 157 -5.83 -10.59 14.12
CA SER A 157 -4.82 -11.09 15.07
C SER A 157 -3.47 -10.39 14.97
N THR A 158 -3.24 -9.63 13.89
CA THR A 158 -1.96 -8.94 13.59
C THR A 158 -2.12 -7.43 13.47
N ASP A 159 -3.22 -6.85 13.95
CA ASP A 159 -3.54 -5.43 13.86
C ASP A 159 -3.53 -4.89 12.42
N GLY A 160 -3.85 -5.77 11.47
CA GLY A 160 -4.03 -5.45 10.06
C GLY A 160 -5.50 -5.29 9.69
N GLN A 161 -5.77 -5.23 8.39
CA GLN A 161 -7.14 -5.14 7.86
C GLN A 161 -7.34 -6.15 6.75
N TYR A 162 -8.62 -6.51 6.47
CA TYR A 162 -8.95 -7.34 5.33
C TYR A 162 -9.98 -6.66 4.44
N LYS A 163 -9.92 -7.00 3.17
CA LYS A 163 -10.89 -6.57 2.14
C LYS A 163 -11.25 -7.74 1.24
N ILE A 164 -12.52 -7.82 0.88
CA ILE A 164 -13.02 -8.83 -0.07
C ILE A 164 -13.51 -8.11 -1.32
N ALA A 165 -12.86 -8.40 -2.45
CA ALA A 165 -13.29 -7.99 -3.77
C ALA A 165 -14.21 -9.06 -4.36
N THR A 166 -15.40 -8.68 -4.79
CA THR A 166 -16.30 -9.55 -5.58
C THR A 166 -16.09 -9.35 -7.08
N ASP A 167 -15.52 -8.21 -7.45
CA ASP A 167 -15.07 -7.87 -8.80
C ASP A 167 -13.55 -7.64 -8.80
N VAL A 168 -12.87 -8.19 -9.79
CA VAL A 168 -11.43 -8.01 -9.98
C VAL A 168 -11.06 -6.54 -10.26
N ASN A 169 -11.97 -5.77 -10.82
CA ASN A 169 -11.79 -4.34 -11.08
C ASN A 169 -11.64 -3.49 -9.80
N ASP A 170 -12.07 -4.01 -8.65
CA ASP A 170 -11.90 -3.33 -7.35
C ASP A 170 -10.47 -3.44 -6.80
N LEU A 171 -9.66 -4.38 -7.30
CA LEU A 171 -8.33 -4.69 -6.75
C LEU A 171 -7.38 -3.49 -6.77
N PRO A 172 -7.24 -2.72 -7.86
CA PRO A 172 -6.31 -1.58 -7.87
C PRO A 172 -6.67 -0.55 -6.80
N ASP A 173 -7.96 -0.27 -6.59
CA ASP A 173 -8.41 0.67 -5.56
C ASP A 173 -8.22 0.13 -4.13
N PHE A 174 -8.33 -1.19 -3.95
CA PHE A 174 -8.04 -1.85 -2.67
C PHE A 174 -6.54 -1.77 -2.32
N PHE A 175 -5.67 -2.05 -3.30
CA PHE A 175 -4.23 -1.89 -3.12
C PHE A 175 -3.85 -0.44 -2.80
N ASN A 176 -4.43 0.54 -3.51
CA ASN A 176 -4.26 1.96 -3.21
C ASN A 176 -4.68 2.31 -1.78
N SER A 177 -5.80 1.76 -1.32
CA SER A 177 -6.30 2.00 0.04
C SER A 177 -5.39 1.39 1.11
N ILE A 178 -4.85 0.20 0.86
CA ILE A 178 -3.88 -0.46 1.76
C ILE A 178 -2.57 0.32 1.76
N PHE A 179 -2.09 0.74 0.58
CA PHE A 179 -0.90 1.59 0.48
C PHE A 179 -1.04 2.86 1.34
N ALA A 180 -2.14 3.59 1.17
CA ALA A 180 -2.39 4.80 1.95
C ALA A 180 -2.39 4.54 3.47
N GLN A 181 -2.91 3.39 3.91
CA GLN A 181 -2.91 3.01 5.34
C GLN A 181 -1.50 2.68 5.85
N ILE A 182 -0.72 1.91 5.10
CA ILE A 182 0.66 1.55 5.45
C ILE A 182 1.53 2.81 5.51
N ASP A 183 1.40 3.66 4.50
CA ASP A 183 2.18 4.89 4.38
C ASP A 183 1.66 6.02 5.27
N LYS A 184 0.52 5.82 5.95
CA LYS A 184 -0.18 6.86 6.75
C LYS A 184 -0.51 8.10 5.91
N SER A 185 -0.73 7.89 4.64
CA SER A 185 -1.08 8.91 3.64
C SER A 185 -2.58 9.11 3.59
N GLU A 186 -2.99 10.30 3.18
CA GLU A 186 -4.39 10.59 2.91
C GLU A 186 -4.73 10.24 1.45
N LYS A 187 -5.77 9.42 1.27
CA LYS A 187 -6.33 9.11 -0.06
C LYS A 187 -7.60 9.90 -0.27
N GLN A 188 -7.63 10.67 -1.35
CA GLN A 188 -8.80 11.41 -1.82
C GLN A 188 -9.21 10.90 -3.21
N ASN A 189 -10.51 10.67 -3.43
CA ASN A 189 -11.04 10.50 -4.77
C ASN A 189 -11.20 11.89 -5.40
N ILE A 190 -10.57 12.14 -6.55
CA ILE A 190 -10.70 13.40 -7.30
C ILE A 190 -11.97 13.34 -8.13
N ASP A 191 -12.10 12.29 -8.97
CA ASP A 191 -13.24 12.12 -9.87
C ASP A 191 -13.34 10.67 -10.36
N GLU A 192 -14.54 10.33 -10.90
CA GLU A 192 -14.84 9.04 -11.51
C GLU A 192 -15.80 9.27 -12.68
N PHE A 193 -15.42 8.85 -13.91
CA PHE A 193 -16.17 9.15 -15.12
C PHE A 193 -16.03 8.09 -16.18
N ASP A 194 -17.00 8.05 -17.11
CA ASP A 194 -16.91 7.24 -18.32
C ASP A 194 -16.30 8.07 -19.46
N ALA A 195 -15.20 7.59 -20.03
CA ALA A 195 -14.50 8.28 -21.09
C ALA A 195 -15.31 8.29 -22.41
N ASP A 196 -15.38 9.44 -23.04
CA ASP A 196 -16.04 9.67 -24.34
C ASP A 196 -15.06 9.91 -25.49
N GLY A 197 -13.74 9.77 -25.22
CA GLY A 197 -12.67 10.04 -26.17
C GLY A 197 -12.23 11.51 -26.22
N ASN A 198 -12.83 12.39 -25.40
CA ASN A 198 -12.40 13.75 -25.19
C ASN A 198 -11.62 13.88 -23.88
N TYR A 199 -10.99 15.05 -23.69
CA TYR A 199 -10.39 15.38 -22.40
C TYR A 199 -11.47 15.65 -21.36
N HIS A 200 -11.35 14.96 -20.21
CA HIS A 200 -12.09 15.26 -19.00
C HIS A 200 -11.19 16.05 -18.04
N GLU A 201 -11.63 17.27 -17.67
CA GLU A 201 -10.88 18.15 -16.77
C GLU A 201 -11.38 18.05 -15.35
N MET A 202 -10.46 17.93 -14.41
CA MET A 202 -10.75 17.87 -12.98
C MET A 202 -9.72 18.68 -12.19
N HIS A 203 -10.05 19.05 -10.96
CA HIS A 203 -9.23 19.90 -10.09
C HIS A 203 -8.95 19.21 -8.77
N PHE A 204 -7.78 19.50 -8.19
CA PHE A 204 -7.41 19.11 -6.85
C PHE A 204 -6.56 20.20 -6.19
N THR A 205 -6.52 20.22 -4.88
CA THR A 205 -5.80 21.25 -4.13
C THR A 205 -4.68 20.65 -3.30
N ILE A 206 -3.49 21.25 -3.37
CA ILE A 206 -2.41 21.02 -2.42
C ILE A 206 -2.52 22.07 -1.34
N ASP A 207 -2.93 21.67 -0.13
CA ASP A 207 -3.33 22.59 0.93
C ASP A 207 -2.16 23.27 1.63
N ASN A 208 -0.99 22.64 1.64
CA ASN A 208 0.18 23.17 2.37
C ASN A 208 1.51 22.61 1.84
N SER A 209 2.59 23.28 2.20
CA SER A 209 3.95 22.96 1.74
C SER A 209 4.59 21.73 2.41
N SER A 210 3.88 21.06 3.35
CA SER A 210 4.37 19.82 3.98
C SER A 210 4.12 18.59 3.12
N VAL A 211 3.35 18.73 2.02
CA VAL A 211 3.19 17.67 1.04
C VAL A 211 4.52 17.49 0.30
N MET A 212 5.16 16.34 0.54
CA MET A 212 6.43 15.98 -0.10
C MET A 212 6.23 15.31 -1.44
N GLU A 213 5.18 14.53 -1.52
CA GLU A 213 4.83 13.77 -2.71
C GLU A 213 3.31 13.73 -2.85
N ALA A 214 2.82 14.01 -4.03
CA ALA A 214 1.42 13.81 -4.40
C ALA A 214 1.36 12.79 -5.54
N ASN A 215 0.73 11.64 -5.25
CA ASN A 215 0.53 10.56 -6.20
C ASN A 215 -0.86 10.69 -6.81
N ILE A 216 -0.93 11.04 -8.09
CA ILE A 216 -2.17 11.03 -8.87
C ILE A 216 -2.26 9.66 -9.54
N VAL A 217 -3.19 8.83 -9.07
CA VAL A 217 -3.41 7.47 -9.55
C VAL A 217 -4.66 7.44 -10.41
N ILE A 218 -4.49 7.16 -11.69
CA ILE A 218 -5.57 7.02 -12.67
C ILE A 218 -5.77 5.53 -12.94
N LEU A 219 -6.89 4.99 -12.51
CA LEU A 219 -7.28 3.60 -12.72
C LEU A 219 -8.19 3.53 -13.95
N SER A 220 -7.90 2.60 -14.86
CA SER A 220 -8.59 2.44 -16.13
C SER A 220 -8.54 0.98 -16.58
N SER A 221 -9.45 0.54 -17.41
CA SER A 221 -9.39 -0.80 -18.00
C SER A 221 -8.60 -0.85 -19.31
N MET A 222 -8.34 0.32 -19.90
CA MET A 222 -7.51 0.51 -21.09
C MET A 222 -6.45 1.58 -20.82
N GLN A 223 -5.34 1.52 -21.54
CA GLN A 223 -4.27 2.50 -21.40
C GLN A 223 -4.79 3.91 -21.69
N ILE A 224 -4.47 4.87 -20.83
CA ILE A 224 -4.81 6.28 -21.02
C ILE A 224 -4.11 6.82 -22.26
N GLU A 225 -4.86 7.54 -23.11
CA GLU A 225 -4.33 8.09 -24.36
C GLU A 225 -3.44 9.32 -24.14
N ASP A 226 -3.85 10.22 -23.22
CA ASP A 226 -3.11 11.46 -22.95
C ASP A 226 -3.48 12.06 -21.59
N ILE A 227 -2.52 12.81 -21.00
CA ILE A 227 -2.67 13.52 -19.74
C ILE A 227 -2.01 14.89 -19.87
N CYS A 228 -2.73 15.95 -19.50
CA CYS A 228 -2.17 17.30 -19.35
C CYS A 228 -2.33 17.75 -17.90
N LEU A 229 -1.27 18.23 -17.29
CA LEU A 229 -1.26 18.74 -15.93
C LEU A 229 -0.93 20.23 -15.93
N THR A 230 -1.67 21.01 -15.14
CA THR A 230 -1.46 22.47 -15.01
C THR A 230 -1.24 22.80 -13.53
N ASP A 231 -0.20 23.55 -13.22
CA ASP A 231 0.15 23.99 -11.89
C ASP A 231 -0.73 25.17 -11.39
N PRO A 232 -0.64 25.55 -10.10
CA PRO A 232 -1.42 26.68 -9.55
C PRO A 232 -1.13 28.05 -10.19
N SER A 233 -0.03 28.19 -10.92
CA SER A 233 0.27 29.42 -11.67
C SER A 233 -0.43 29.47 -13.04
N GLY A 234 -1.08 28.37 -13.46
CA GLY A 234 -1.66 28.21 -14.77
C GLY A 234 -0.65 27.74 -15.84
N THR A 235 0.53 27.27 -15.42
CA THR A 235 1.56 26.76 -16.33
C THR A 235 1.38 25.27 -16.55
N GLU A 236 1.42 24.81 -17.80
CA GLU A 236 1.42 23.40 -18.13
C GLU A 236 2.74 22.75 -17.67
N VAL A 237 2.61 21.64 -16.95
CA VAL A 237 3.74 20.89 -16.39
C VAL A 237 4.16 19.80 -17.38
N ASP A 238 5.45 19.78 -17.70
CA ASP A 238 6.02 18.66 -18.46
C ASP A 238 5.97 17.39 -17.59
N ILE A 239 5.13 16.42 -18.00
CA ILE A 239 4.96 15.15 -17.31
C ILE A 239 6.02 14.10 -17.69
N GLN A 240 6.96 14.44 -18.59
CA GLN A 240 8.11 13.55 -18.82
C GLN A 240 8.94 13.45 -17.53
N GLU A 241 9.55 12.30 -17.33
CA GLU A 241 10.36 12.04 -16.13
C GLU A 241 11.44 13.12 -15.95
N ASN A 242 11.37 13.79 -14.79
CA ASN A 242 12.33 14.84 -14.42
C ASN A 242 12.43 14.91 -12.88
N ALA A 243 13.21 15.85 -12.36
CA ALA A 243 13.44 16.00 -10.92
C ALA A 243 12.16 16.28 -10.09
N ARG A 244 11.08 16.78 -10.71
CA ARG A 244 9.82 17.14 -10.04
C ARG A 244 8.66 16.21 -10.37
N VAL A 245 8.77 15.42 -11.43
CA VAL A 245 7.69 14.56 -11.92
C VAL A 245 8.24 13.20 -12.32
N GLU A 246 7.59 12.16 -11.84
CA GLU A 246 7.75 10.79 -12.32
C GLU A 246 6.42 10.33 -12.92
N PHE A 247 6.46 9.79 -14.14
CA PHE A 247 5.27 9.33 -14.84
C PHE A 247 5.41 7.88 -15.28
N ASN A 248 4.49 7.04 -14.81
CA ASN A 248 4.35 5.65 -15.23
C ASN A 248 2.99 5.45 -15.89
N ASN A 249 2.97 4.97 -17.13
CA ASN A 249 1.74 4.67 -17.86
C ASN A 249 1.69 3.19 -18.21
N SER A 250 0.93 2.42 -17.43
CA SER A 250 0.67 1.00 -17.64
C SER A 250 -0.60 0.77 -18.45
N ALA A 251 -0.89 -0.47 -18.77
CA ALA A 251 -2.11 -0.86 -19.49
C ALA A 251 -3.41 -0.67 -18.68
N LYS A 252 -3.31 -0.62 -17.34
CA LYS A 252 -4.44 -0.63 -16.40
C LYS A 252 -4.40 0.48 -15.36
N TYR A 253 -3.34 1.26 -15.34
CA TYR A 253 -3.20 2.44 -14.51
C TYR A 253 -2.20 3.42 -15.10
N SER A 254 -2.35 4.67 -14.73
CA SER A 254 -1.31 5.68 -14.89
C SER A 254 -1.03 6.29 -13.53
N LEU A 255 0.24 6.52 -13.23
CA LEU A 255 0.72 7.12 -12.00
C LEU A 255 1.56 8.35 -12.33
N LEU A 256 1.13 9.50 -11.83
CA LEU A 256 1.91 10.74 -11.80
C LEU A 256 2.33 11.01 -10.36
N LYS A 257 3.63 11.05 -10.11
CA LYS A 257 4.19 11.50 -8.83
C LYS A 257 4.70 12.92 -8.98
N LEU A 258 4.22 13.80 -8.13
CA LEU A 258 4.69 15.17 -8.04
C LEU A 258 5.53 15.30 -6.77
N PHE A 259 6.81 15.63 -6.92
CA PHE A 259 7.72 15.84 -5.79
C PHE A 259 7.70 17.31 -5.40
N THR A 260 7.44 17.55 -4.11
CA THR A 260 7.34 18.89 -3.51
C THR A 260 6.44 19.82 -4.34
N PRO A 261 5.17 19.43 -4.53
CA PRO A 261 4.25 20.20 -5.38
C PRO A 261 4.01 21.59 -4.81
N ASP A 262 3.74 22.56 -5.69
CA ASP A 262 3.38 23.90 -5.29
C ASP A 262 2.00 23.92 -4.62
N VAL A 263 1.85 24.73 -3.57
CA VAL A 263 0.58 24.91 -2.85
C VAL A 263 -0.43 25.66 -3.72
N GLY A 264 -1.66 25.16 -3.77
CA GLY A 264 -2.75 25.77 -4.51
C GLY A 264 -3.56 24.79 -5.32
N GLU A 265 -4.45 25.31 -6.17
CA GLU A 265 -5.30 24.52 -7.03
C GLU A 265 -4.56 24.09 -8.29
N TRP A 266 -4.56 22.79 -8.54
CA TRP A 266 -4.04 22.14 -9.74
C TRP A 266 -5.19 21.68 -10.63
N SER A 267 -4.96 21.64 -11.95
CA SER A 267 -5.89 21.02 -12.89
C SER A 267 -5.20 19.88 -13.64
N ILE A 268 -5.95 18.79 -13.85
CA ILE A 268 -5.52 17.66 -14.66
C ILE A 268 -6.59 17.35 -15.69
N LYS A 269 -6.16 17.15 -16.95
CA LYS A 269 -7.00 16.69 -18.05
C LYS A 269 -6.58 15.29 -18.44
N VAL A 270 -7.54 14.38 -18.46
CA VAL A 270 -7.31 12.99 -18.83
C VAL A 270 -8.11 12.66 -20.07
N LYS A 271 -7.46 12.08 -21.07
CA LYS A 271 -8.10 11.56 -22.26
C LYS A 271 -8.03 10.03 -22.26
N GLY A 272 -9.16 9.39 -22.04
CA GLY A 272 -9.31 7.93 -22.07
C GLY A 272 -9.94 7.42 -23.36
N VAL A 273 -9.89 6.12 -23.55
CA VAL A 273 -10.55 5.43 -24.65
C VAL A 273 -12.07 5.43 -24.45
N THR A 274 -12.84 5.76 -25.46
CA THR A 274 -14.30 5.82 -25.37
C THR A 274 -14.91 4.54 -24.79
N GLY A 275 -15.73 4.68 -23.75
CA GLY A 275 -16.40 3.59 -23.05
C GLY A 275 -15.57 2.97 -21.91
N ASP A 276 -14.37 3.46 -21.65
CA ASP A 276 -13.59 3.08 -20.48
C ASP A 276 -14.09 3.83 -19.25
N HIS A 277 -14.17 3.12 -18.11
CA HIS A 277 -14.49 3.71 -16.81
C HIS A 277 -13.19 4.10 -16.10
N ILE A 278 -13.05 5.38 -15.79
CA ILE A 278 -11.82 5.94 -15.25
C ILE A 278 -12.08 6.48 -13.85
N LYS A 279 -11.22 6.10 -12.90
CA LYS A 279 -11.23 6.61 -11.54
C LYS A 279 -9.90 7.29 -11.22
N VAL A 280 -9.95 8.50 -10.70
CA VAL A 280 -8.76 9.29 -10.37
C VAL A 280 -8.69 9.53 -8.88
N ASN A 281 -7.64 9.02 -8.27
CA ASN A 281 -7.34 9.18 -6.85
C ASN A 281 -6.07 10.03 -6.67
N LEU A 282 -6.03 10.76 -5.56
CA LEU A 282 -4.87 11.49 -5.10
C LEU A 282 -4.45 10.94 -3.75
N ILE A 283 -3.17 10.63 -3.60
CA ILE A 283 -2.60 10.13 -2.36
C ILE A 283 -1.46 11.06 -1.97
N TYR A 284 -1.65 11.74 -0.84
CA TYR A 284 -0.67 12.66 -0.30
C TYR A 284 0.29 11.96 0.63
N ASN A 285 1.54 12.34 0.52
CA ASN A 285 2.60 11.93 1.39
C ASN A 285 3.18 13.16 2.08
N TYR A 286 3.07 13.17 3.40
CA TYR A 286 3.59 14.24 4.25
C TYR A 286 4.90 13.82 4.90
N ASP A 287 5.89 14.71 4.88
CA ASP A 287 7.09 14.57 5.71
C ASP A 287 6.84 15.34 7.03
N ILE A 288 6.06 14.74 7.91
CA ILE A 288 5.76 15.35 9.21
C ILE A 288 6.08 14.35 10.32
N ASP A 289 7.04 14.71 11.15
CA ASP A 289 7.37 14.01 12.38
C ASP A 289 6.78 14.72 13.59
N LEU A 290 6.13 13.95 14.47
CA LEU A 290 5.70 14.46 15.78
C LEU A 290 6.81 14.25 16.79
N ILE A 291 7.37 15.35 17.27
CA ILE A 291 8.40 15.34 18.31
C ILE A 291 7.78 15.68 19.66
N VAL A 292 8.05 14.81 20.64
CA VAL A 292 7.65 15.04 22.05
C VAL A 292 8.91 15.15 22.88
N GLU A 293 9.17 16.33 23.41
CA GLU A 293 10.27 16.57 24.35
C GLU A 293 9.75 16.67 25.77
N VAL A 294 10.39 15.97 26.68
CA VAL A 294 10.13 16.02 28.12
C VAL A 294 11.23 16.82 28.77
N GLU A 295 10.90 17.98 29.35
CA GLU A 295 11.88 18.88 29.98
C GLU A 295 12.70 18.21 31.11
N ASN A 296 12.11 17.25 31.82
CA ASN A 296 12.75 16.55 32.92
C ASN A 296 12.61 15.04 32.78
N THR A 297 13.68 14.34 32.56
CA THR A 297 13.74 12.87 32.48
C THR A 297 13.48 12.18 33.83
N VAL A 298 13.58 12.90 34.95
CA VAL A 298 13.28 12.39 36.28
C VAL A 298 11.97 12.98 36.76
N VAL A 299 10.95 12.17 36.86
CA VAL A 299 9.60 12.56 37.28
C VAL A 299 9.43 12.24 38.77
N VAL A 300 9.11 13.25 39.56
CA VAL A 300 8.83 13.11 41.00
C VAL A 300 7.29 13.15 41.21
N LYS A 301 6.75 12.21 41.99
CA LYS A 301 5.33 12.16 42.33
C LYS A 301 4.82 13.52 42.86
N GLY A 302 3.77 14.03 42.22
CA GLY A 302 3.14 15.30 42.62
C GLY A 302 3.80 16.57 42.01
N LYS A 303 4.80 16.43 41.14
CA LYS A 303 5.36 17.54 40.36
C LYS A 303 4.74 17.60 38.96
N LYS A 304 4.67 18.80 38.40
CA LYS A 304 4.27 19.00 37.01
C LYS A 304 5.33 18.48 36.05
N ILE A 305 4.90 17.85 34.98
CA ILE A 305 5.74 17.48 33.86
C ILE A 305 5.43 18.48 32.74
N ASN A 306 6.45 19.12 32.21
CA ASN A 306 6.31 19.96 31.03
C ASN A 306 6.67 19.12 29.80
N LEU A 307 5.70 19.03 28.89
CA LEU A 307 5.87 18.39 27.60
C LEU A 307 5.87 19.49 26.53
N GLN A 308 6.84 19.47 25.65
CA GLN A 308 6.82 20.26 24.43
C GLN A 308 6.51 19.32 23.28
N VAL A 309 5.45 19.63 22.53
CA VAL A 309 5.01 18.85 21.38
C VAL A 309 5.06 19.77 20.17
N TYR A 310 5.76 19.35 19.14
CA TYR A 310 5.87 20.11 17.90
C TYR A 310 6.08 19.19 16.72
N LEU A 311 5.80 19.71 15.54
CA LEU A 311 5.98 19.02 14.29
C LEU A 311 7.30 19.42 13.65
N TYR A 312 7.94 18.46 13.03
CA TYR A 312 9.11 18.63 12.18
C TYR A 312 8.79 18.21 10.76
N SER A 313 9.35 18.92 9.79
CA SER A 313 9.40 18.52 8.39
C SER A 313 10.79 18.83 7.88
N ARG A 314 11.41 17.89 7.18
CA ARG A 314 12.78 18.01 6.65
C ARG A 314 13.84 18.37 7.69
N GLY A 315 13.66 17.92 8.92
CA GLY A 315 14.59 18.24 10.03
C GLY A 315 14.43 19.65 10.58
N GLU A 316 13.43 20.42 10.14
CA GLU A 316 13.12 21.75 10.66
C GLU A 316 11.77 21.76 11.38
N LYS A 317 11.70 22.58 12.45
CA LYS A 317 10.46 22.75 13.20
C LYS A 317 9.44 23.49 12.34
N ILE A 318 8.25 22.89 12.16
CA ILE A 318 7.14 23.56 11.49
C ILE A 318 6.65 24.72 12.36
N THR A 319 6.64 25.92 11.80
CA THR A 319 6.15 27.14 12.48
C THR A 319 4.86 27.66 11.87
N ASP A 320 4.40 27.09 10.76
CA ASP A 320 3.16 27.49 10.10
C ASP A 320 1.96 27.14 10.97
N LYS A 321 1.22 28.16 11.40
CA LYS A 321 0.04 28.01 12.25
C LYS A 321 -1.12 27.31 11.54
N ALA A 322 -1.20 27.38 10.22
CA ALA A 322 -2.26 26.75 9.45
C ALA A 322 -2.21 25.23 9.58
N ILE A 323 -1.00 24.66 9.65
CA ILE A 323 -0.81 23.21 9.84
C ILE A 323 -1.33 22.77 11.21
N TYR A 324 -1.07 23.54 12.27
CA TYR A 324 -1.50 23.20 13.62
C TYR A 324 -3.01 23.44 13.87
N GLN A 325 -3.67 24.32 13.13
CA GLN A 325 -5.08 24.67 13.35
C GLN A 325 -6.05 23.51 13.06
N ASN A 326 -5.67 22.62 12.16
CA ASN A 326 -6.51 21.50 11.73
C ASN A 326 -6.11 20.17 12.39
N MET A 327 -5.16 20.20 13.36
CA MET A 327 -4.70 18.99 14.04
C MET A 327 -5.40 18.80 15.38
N SER A 328 -5.76 17.55 15.65
CA SER A 328 -6.18 17.09 16.98
C SER A 328 -5.19 16.01 17.45
N GLY A 329 -4.81 16.08 18.72
CA GLY A 329 -3.87 15.12 19.31
C GLY A 329 -4.40 14.59 20.65
N TYR A 330 -4.10 13.34 20.95
CA TYR A 330 -4.42 12.72 22.24
C TYR A 330 -3.12 12.32 22.93
N LEU A 331 -2.97 12.70 24.20
CA LEU A 331 -1.89 12.26 25.05
C LEU A 331 -2.39 11.14 25.96
N THR A 332 -1.86 9.93 25.80
CA THR A 332 -2.15 8.79 26.67
C THR A 332 -0.98 8.55 27.59
N ILE A 333 -1.18 8.60 28.90
CA ILE A 333 -0.18 8.27 29.89
C ILE A 333 -0.50 6.89 30.47
N GLN A 334 0.35 5.92 30.23
CA GLN A 334 0.20 4.56 30.77
C GLN A 334 1.24 4.29 31.84
N ASN A 335 0.81 3.67 32.95
CA ASN A 335 1.72 3.19 33.96
C ASN A 335 2.25 1.82 33.54
N LYS A 336 3.55 1.71 33.25
CA LYS A 336 4.19 0.43 32.86
C LYS A 336 4.14 -0.68 33.94
N ASN A 337 3.85 -0.32 35.21
CA ASN A 337 3.83 -1.26 36.33
C ASN A 337 2.44 -1.80 36.66
N SER A 338 1.41 -1.47 35.90
CA SER A 338 0.06 -2.05 36.08
C SER A 338 -0.19 -3.26 35.19
N GLN A 339 0.73 -4.24 35.20
CA GLN A 339 0.39 -5.64 34.90
C GLN A 339 0.00 -6.34 36.22
N GLU A 340 -1.00 -5.83 36.88
CA GLU A 340 -1.70 -6.57 37.96
C GLU A 340 -3.16 -6.13 37.95
N GLN A 341 -3.98 -7.06 37.53
CA GLN A 341 -5.43 -7.29 37.55
C GLN A 341 -6.20 -7.10 36.28
#